data_e02c10a3c5c38601fabe4a86a200b97d
#
_entry.id   e02c10a3c5c38601fabe4a86a200b97d
#
_cell.length_a   1.000
_cell.length_b   1.000
_cell.length_c   1.000
_cell.angle_alpha   90.00
_cell.angle_beta   90.00
_cell.angle_gamma   90.00
#
_symmetry.space_group_name_H-M   'P 1'
#
loop_
_entity.id
_entity.type
_entity.pdbx_description
1 polymer ?
#
loop_
_entity_poly.entity_id
_entity_poly.type
_entity_poly.pdbx_seq_one_letter_code
_entity_poly.pdbx_strand_id
1 'polypeptide(L)'
;MRAGYLSPCPLLLIAASMSLSDRACAQAAYLPTEVQEQAETLRETPAEEEDTARKPADLVIAPLPVSNPALGTGAALAGVLYYNPNDAPQPWVTGVAAGYTSTDSWGGGVFHQMSLDDDRFRITGLAGYGDAKLKFYGIGSQAGTAGVSVKLRDRGLMAYLDGQARLFDHGLLSKLHVGVRVSYLRIRSSVSIPTPNHPELELPSIELRSNVNAIGPSFTMDSRDHPFNPRKGVLVTGTLMFGAGFLGSDFEHRKLEVLSTGYFPLGKQTVLAVRKTLCSVKGKAPFYDLCLFGQHADLRGYEAGRYRDRASWAFQAEVRQKISRRFGVVGFAGVGGIAPSSGDIWKHSHVLASGGAGLRYLASEANNVNLRFDVAWGKDGAAFYFGIGEAF
;
A
#
# COMPACT_ATOMS: atom_id res chain seq x y z
N MET A 1 21.98 50.71 14.73
CA MET A 1 22.40 49.52 13.97
C MET A 1 22.44 48.33 14.93
N ARG A 2 21.40 47.51 14.96
CA ARG A 2 21.38 46.26 15.72
C ARG A 2 21.12 45.15 14.72
N ALA A 3 22.12 44.29 14.54
CA ALA A 3 22.02 43.09 13.72
C ALA A 3 21.19 42.03 14.47
N GLY A 4 20.08 41.63 13.90
CA GLY A 4 19.27 40.52 14.38
C GLY A 4 19.85 39.20 13.85
N TYR A 5 20.27 38.34 14.77
CA TYR A 5 20.63 36.95 14.46
C TYR A 5 19.37 36.15 14.22
N LEU A 6 19.22 35.62 12.99
CA LEU A 6 18.25 34.59 12.67
C LEU A 6 18.77 33.25 13.23
N SER A 7 18.06 32.68 14.18
CA SER A 7 18.30 31.34 14.69
C SER A 7 18.01 30.29 13.61
N PRO A 8 18.83 29.26 13.46
CA PRO A 8 18.55 28.18 12.50
C PRO A 8 17.42 27.31 13.01
N CYS A 9 16.59 26.91 12.07
CA CYS A 9 15.39 26.11 12.17
C CYS A 9 15.65 24.74 12.87
N PRO A 10 14.77 24.25 13.75
CA PRO A 10 14.98 23.02 14.53
C PRO A 10 14.83 21.69 13.72
N LEU A 11 14.72 21.74 12.40
CA LEU A 11 14.58 20.56 11.54
C LEU A 11 15.83 19.66 11.47
N LEU A 12 17.00 20.14 11.92
CA LEU A 12 18.25 19.37 11.90
C LEU A 12 18.47 18.49 13.14
N LEU A 13 17.67 18.65 14.19
CA LEU A 13 17.83 17.88 15.45
C LEU A 13 17.13 16.52 15.48
N ILE A 14 16.25 16.22 14.51
CA ILE A 14 15.57 14.92 14.43
C ILE A 14 16.46 13.85 13.78
N ALA A 15 17.45 14.26 12.97
CA ALA A 15 18.37 13.32 12.32
C ALA A 15 19.52 12.83 13.22
N ALA A 16 19.77 13.50 14.35
CA ALA A 16 20.92 13.19 15.22
C ALA A 16 20.60 12.29 16.43
N SER A 17 19.31 12.00 16.72
CA SER A 17 18.92 11.17 17.86
C SER A 17 18.65 9.69 17.52
N MET A 18 18.86 9.27 16.28
CA MET A 18 18.68 7.86 15.85
C MET A 18 19.95 6.99 15.95
N SER A 19 21.03 7.47 16.59
CA SER A 19 22.30 6.73 16.66
C SER A 19 22.50 5.86 17.91
N LEU A 20 21.50 5.66 18.74
CA LEU A 20 21.63 4.89 19.99
C LEU A 20 20.48 3.87 20.12
N SER A 21 20.56 2.78 19.36
CA SER A 21 20.10 1.43 19.73
C SER A 21 20.20 0.48 18.53
N ASP A 22 21.42 0.09 18.19
CA ASP A 22 21.71 -0.83 17.06
C ASP A 22 21.22 -2.29 17.24
N ARG A 23 20.36 -2.58 18.20
CA ARG A 23 19.93 -3.96 18.47
C ARG A 23 18.42 -4.21 18.56
N ALA A 24 17.56 -3.22 18.52
CA ALA A 24 16.12 -3.40 18.72
C ALA A 24 15.20 -2.94 17.54
N CYS A 25 15.73 -2.27 16.53
CA CYS A 25 14.92 -1.64 15.49
C CYS A 25 15.04 -2.25 14.10
N ALA A 26 15.39 -3.51 13.98
CA ALA A 26 15.68 -4.09 12.68
C ALA A 26 14.62 -5.08 12.17
N GLN A 27 13.27 -4.82 12.19
CA GLN A 27 12.30 -5.86 11.80
C GLN A 27 10.93 -5.38 11.23
N ALA A 28 10.77 -4.51 10.23
CA ALA A 28 9.47 -4.28 9.59
C ALA A 28 9.47 -3.74 8.15
N ALA A 29 10.11 -4.36 7.19
CA ALA A 29 10.08 -3.86 5.81
C ALA A 29 9.07 -4.55 4.87
N TYR A 30 8.26 -5.44 5.39
CA TYR A 30 7.23 -6.11 4.61
C TYR A 30 5.96 -6.29 5.45
N LEU A 31 5.31 -5.19 5.78
CA LEU A 31 3.88 -5.30 6.05
C LEU A 31 3.24 -5.75 4.75
N PRO A 32 2.48 -6.84 4.74
CA PRO A 32 1.71 -7.22 3.57
C PRO A 32 0.93 -6.01 3.09
N THR A 33 0.92 -5.78 1.81
CA THR A 33 0.18 -4.69 1.18
C THR A 33 -1.26 -4.62 1.67
N GLU A 34 -1.87 -5.79 1.94
CA GLU A 34 -3.21 -5.87 2.53
C GLU A 34 -3.29 -5.29 3.95
N VAL A 35 -2.26 -5.45 4.77
CA VAL A 35 -2.22 -4.81 6.10
C VAL A 35 -2.04 -3.30 5.96
N GLN A 36 -1.27 -2.86 4.96
CA GLN A 36 -1.15 -1.44 4.63
C GLN A 36 -2.46 -0.88 4.09
N GLU A 37 -3.13 -1.57 3.16
CA GLU A 37 -4.45 -1.17 2.65
C GLU A 37 -5.52 -1.20 3.74
N GLN A 38 -5.50 -2.20 4.62
CA GLN A 38 -6.44 -2.28 5.74
C GLN A 38 -6.14 -1.22 6.80
N ALA A 39 -4.87 -0.90 7.06
CA ALA A 39 -4.47 0.21 7.91
C ALA A 39 -4.83 1.56 7.29
N GLU A 40 -4.69 1.71 5.97
CA GLU A 40 -5.17 2.88 5.23
C GLU A 40 -6.70 2.98 5.27
N THR A 41 -7.41 1.86 5.16
CA THR A 41 -8.86 1.80 5.31
C THR A 41 -9.27 2.25 6.72
N LEU A 42 -8.64 1.74 7.77
CA LEU A 42 -8.91 2.19 9.15
C LEU A 42 -8.51 3.67 9.36
N ARG A 43 -7.48 4.15 8.69
CA ARG A 43 -7.05 5.55 8.72
C ARG A 43 -8.10 6.52 8.19
N GLU A 44 -8.90 6.09 7.23
CA GLU A 44 -9.93 6.91 6.58
C GLU A 44 -11.29 6.86 7.31
N THR A 45 -11.43 6.13 8.45
CA THR A 45 -12.70 6.06 9.19
C THR A 45 -13.06 7.42 9.77
N PRO A 46 -14.18 8.07 9.38
CA PRO A 46 -14.66 9.25 10.06
C PRO A 46 -15.09 8.87 11.48
N ALA A 47 -14.75 9.67 12.47
CA ALA A 47 -15.41 9.61 13.76
C ALA A 47 -16.90 9.88 13.55
N GLU A 48 -17.77 9.09 14.20
CA GLU A 48 -19.22 9.27 14.12
C GLU A 48 -19.59 10.71 14.45
N GLU A 49 -20.34 11.38 13.56
CA GLU A 49 -21.11 12.57 13.90
C GLU A 49 -22.26 12.16 14.83
N GLU A 50 -21.97 11.94 16.10
CA GLU A 50 -22.97 12.00 17.17
C GLU A 50 -22.82 13.31 17.92
N ASP A 51 -23.92 14.02 17.92
CA ASP A 51 -24.35 15.18 18.67
C ASP A 51 -23.46 15.63 19.85
N THR A 52 -22.86 16.84 19.71
CA THR A 52 -22.61 17.87 20.69
C THR A 52 -21.91 17.58 22.03
N ALA A 53 -21.03 16.59 22.11
CA ALA A 53 -19.97 16.60 23.14
C ALA A 53 -18.67 16.16 22.49
N ARG A 54 -17.71 17.11 22.33
CA ARG A 54 -16.34 16.81 21.82
C ARG A 54 -15.79 15.58 22.51
N LYS A 55 -15.80 14.42 21.84
CA LYS A 55 -14.99 13.28 22.28
C LYS A 55 -13.52 13.68 22.01
N PRO A 56 -12.66 13.79 23.01
CA PRO A 56 -11.30 14.27 22.82
C PRO A 56 -10.45 13.31 21.97
N ALA A 57 -10.81 12.06 21.88
CA ALA A 57 -10.14 11.06 21.05
C ALA A 57 -11.01 9.80 20.93
N ASP A 58 -10.96 9.10 19.80
CA ASP A 58 -11.62 7.82 19.58
C ASP A 58 -10.59 6.74 19.24
N LEU A 59 -10.60 5.63 20.00
CA LEU A 59 -9.68 4.51 19.83
C LEU A 59 -10.42 3.31 19.26
N VAL A 60 -10.04 2.89 18.07
CA VAL A 60 -10.55 1.68 17.42
C VAL A 60 -9.47 0.59 17.46
N ILE A 61 -9.84 -0.59 18.00
CA ILE A 61 -8.97 -1.78 17.96
C ILE A 61 -9.68 -2.84 17.13
N ALA A 62 -9.02 -3.33 16.10
CA ALA A 62 -9.59 -4.30 15.17
C ALA A 62 -8.65 -5.49 14.94
N PRO A 63 -9.12 -6.73 15.13
CA PRO A 63 -8.45 -7.90 14.61
C PRO A 63 -8.67 -7.96 13.09
N LEU A 64 -7.58 -8.10 12.35
CA LEU A 64 -7.57 -8.14 10.88
C LEU A 64 -7.16 -9.54 10.43
N PRO A 65 -8.06 -10.34 9.87
CA PRO A 65 -7.64 -11.57 9.21
C PRO A 65 -6.84 -11.23 7.95
N VAL A 66 -5.74 -11.93 7.75
CA VAL A 66 -4.87 -11.79 6.58
C VAL A 66 -5.00 -13.04 5.72
N SER A 67 -5.27 -12.86 4.44
CA SER A 67 -5.23 -13.93 3.45
C SER A 67 -4.63 -13.38 2.16
N ASN A 68 -3.44 -13.83 1.84
CA ASN A 68 -2.66 -13.34 0.70
C ASN A 68 -1.93 -14.52 0.04
N PRO A 69 -2.02 -14.69 -1.28
CA PRO A 69 -1.35 -15.79 -1.97
C PRO A 69 0.18 -15.86 -1.76
N ALA A 70 0.83 -14.71 -1.51
CA ALA A 70 2.27 -14.66 -1.28
C ALA A 70 2.68 -14.98 0.17
N LEU A 71 1.86 -14.59 1.15
CA LEU A 71 2.15 -14.70 2.59
C LEU A 71 1.31 -15.76 3.30
N GLY A 72 0.37 -16.39 2.59
CA GLY A 72 -0.55 -17.35 3.16
C GLY A 72 -1.67 -16.69 3.99
N THR A 73 -2.18 -17.41 4.97
CA THR A 73 -3.24 -16.95 5.88
C THR A 73 -2.64 -16.55 7.22
N GLY A 74 -3.29 -15.64 7.93
CA GLY A 74 -2.80 -15.17 9.22
C GLY A 74 -3.76 -14.23 9.90
N ALA A 75 -3.23 -13.51 10.90
CA ALA A 75 -3.96 -12.48 11.61
C ALA A 75 -3.05 -11.29 11.91
N ALA A 76 -3.64 -10.12 11.93
CA ALA A 76 -3.01 -8.91 12.44
C ALA A 76 -3.94 -8.25 13.48
N LEU A 77 -3.35 -7.47 14.35
CA LEU A 77 -4.07 -6.59 15.28
C LEU A 77 -3.69 -5.15 14.92
N ALA A 78 -4.70 -4.32 14.75
CA ALA A 78 -4.51 -2.89 14.53
C ALA A 78 -5.21 -2.07 15.61
N GLY A 79 -4.56 -0.99 16.03
CA GLY A 79 -5.13 0.03 16.90
C GLY A 79 -5.00 1.39 16.21
N VAL A 80 -6.10 2.12 16.10
CA VAL A 80 -6.16 3.44 15.45
C VAL A 80 -6.80 4.44 16.36
N LEU A 81 -6.11 5.54 16.61
CA LEU A 81 -6.55 6.66 17.42
C LEU A 81 -6.89 7.83 16.49
N TYR A 82 -8.14 8.28 16.57
CA TYR A 82 -8.63 9.48 15.90
C TYR A 82 -8.72 10.62 16.92
N TYR A 83 -8.22 11.80 16.56
CA TYR A 83 -8.30 12.99 17.39
C TYR A 83 -8.19 14.25 16.55
N ASN A 84 -8.75 15.34 17.02
CA ASN A 84 -8.80 16.59 16.28
C ASN A 84 -8.32 17.76 17.14
N PRO A 85 -7.00 17.97 17.27
CA PRO A 85 -6.44 18.99 18.16
C PRO A 85 -6.59 20.42 17.62
N ASN A 86 -6.84 20.57 16.32
CA ASN A 86 -6.89 21.86 15.62
C ASN A 86 -8.24 22.16 14.97
N ASP A 87 -9.29 21.40 15.29
CA ASP A 87 -10.64 21.52 14.73
C ASP A 87 -10.66 21.50 13.18
N ALA A 88 -9.67 20.84 12.56
CA ALA A 88 -9.62 20.71 11.09
C ALA A 88 -10.75 19.82 10.55
N PRO A 89 -11.17 19.99 9.29
CA PRO A 89 -12.20 19.16 8.66
C PRO A 89 -11.84 17.67 8.61
N GLN A 90 -10.55 17.36 8.66
CA GLN A 90 -10.03 16.00 8.69
C GLN A 90 -9.37 15.75 10.06
N PRO A 91 -9.77 14.72 10.83
CA PRO A 91 -9.12 14.39 12.08
C PRO A 91 -7.68 13.94 11.85
N TRP A 92 -6.85 14.10 12.85
CA TRP A 92 -5.55 13.45 12.91
C TRP A 92 -5.74 11.98 13.23
N VAL A 93 -4.91 11.15 12.63
CA VAL A 93 -5.01 9.71 12.78
C VAL A 93 -3.64 9.14 13.12
N THR A 94 -3.56 8.41 14.23
CA THR A 94 -2.35 7.66 14.60
C THR A 94 -2.72 6.19 14.70
N GLY A 95 -1.97 5.31 14.07
CA GLY A 95 -2.24 3.89 14.12
C GLY A 95 -1.00 3.05 14.29
N VAL A 96 -1.21 1.87 14.87
CA VAL A 96 -0.21 0.82 15.02
C VAL A 96 -0.82 -0.49 14.55
N ALA A 97 -0.03 -1.33 13.90
CA ALA A 97 -0.47 -2.66 13.53
C ALA A 97 0.67 -3.67 13.61
N ALA A 98 0.36 -4.91 13.96
CA ALA A 98 1.30 -6.03 13.88
C ALA A 98 0.57 -7.30 13.47
N GLY A 99 1.24 -8.19 12.73
CA GLY A 99 0.64 -9.41 12.22
C GLY A 99 1.62 -10.55 12.04
N TYR A 100 1.05 -11.76 11.94
CA TYR A 100 1.76 -13.01 11.72
C TYR A 100 0.99 -13.89 10.75
N THR A 101 1.70 -14.62 9.89
CA THR A 101 1.09 -15.46 8.86
C THR A 101 1.59 -16.90 8.87
N SER A 102 0.88 -17.78 8.17
CA SER A 102 1.17 -19.22 8.07
C SER A 102 2.50 -19.55 7.38
N THR A 103 3.12 -18.60 6.70
CA THR A 103 4.48 -18.75 6.16
C THR A 103 5.57 -18.38 7.18
N ASP A 104 5.20 -18.20 8.45
CA ASP A 104 6.04 -17.62 9.51
C ASP A 104 6.60 -16.24 9.15
N SER A 105 5.86 -15.48 8.35
CA SER A 105 6.16 -14.08 8.10
C SER A 105 5.47 -13.24 9.16
N TRP A 106 6.13 -12.19 9.60
CA TRP A 106 5.57 -11.28 10.58
C TRP A 106 6.04 -9.84 10.33
N GLY A 107 5.30 -8.90 10.82
CA GLY A 107 5.64 -7.50 10.69
C GLY A 107 4.77 -6.62 11.58
N GLY A 108 5.22 -5.40 11.75
CA GLY A 108 4.47 -4.39 12.47
C GLY A 108 4.93 -2.99 12.08
N GLY A 109 4.09 -2.01 12.35
CA GLY A 109 4.39 -0.64 12.00
C GLY A 109 3.49 0.36 12.68
N VAL A 110 3.84 1.61 12.50
CA VAL A 110 3.12 2.77 12.97
C VAL A 110 2.88 3.72 11.81
N PHE A 111 1.74 4.38 11.81
CA PHE A 111 1.48 5.48 10.89
C PHE A 111 0.89 6.68 11.62
N HIS A 112 1.11 7.86 11.08
CA HIS A 112 0.53 9.08 11.55
C HIS A 112 0.15 9.96 10.36
N GLN A 113 -1.06 10.50 10.40
CA GLN A 113 -1.55 11.47 9.43
C GLN A 113 -2.11 12.67 10.18
N MET A 114 -1.71 13.85 9.76
CA MET A 114 -2.27 15.10 10.25
C MET A 114 -2.72 15.99 9.09
N SER A 115 -3.79 16.71 9.35
CA SER A 115 -4.33 17.76 8.49
C SER A 115 -4.24 19.10 9.23
N LEU A 116 -3.74 20.11 8.56
CA LEU A 116 -3.47 21.44 9.11
C LEU A 116 -4.10 22.51 8.21
N ASP A 117 -4.47 23.64 8.79
CA ASP A 117 -4.96 24.83 8.07
C ASP A 117 -6.14 24.49 7.14
N ASP A 118 -7.25 24.03 7.73
CA ASP A 118 -8.47 23.61 6.99
C ASP A 118 -8.18 22.61 5.85
N ASP A 119 -7.36 21.60 6.15
CA ASP A 119 -6.93 20.59 5.19
C ASP A 119 -6.10 21.15 4.03
N ARG A 120 -5.47 22.30 4.22
CA ARG A 120 -4.55 22.87 3.24
C ARG A 120 -3.24 22.11 3.18
N PHE A 121 -2.75 21.64 4.34
CA PHE A 121 -1.53 20.85 4.43
C PHE A 121 -1.85 19.47 5.01
N ARG A 122 -1.35 18.44 4.36
CA ARG A 122 -1.40 17.05 4.82
C ARG A 122 0.00 16.52 5.02
N ILE A 123 0.25 15.94 6.19
CA ILE A 123 1.52 15.26 6.47
C ILE A 123 1.19 13.82 6.84
N THR A 124 1.81 12.88 6.14
CA THR A 124 1.64 11.45 6.39
C THR A 124 3.00 10.82 6.62
N GLY A 125 3.16 10.16 7.75
CA GLY A 125 4.34 9.37 8.08
C GLY A 125 3.99 7.92 8.31
N LEU A 126 4.85 7.01 7.86
CA LEU A 126 4.75 5.59 8.12
C LEU A 126 6.14 5.05 8.42
N ALA A 127 6.24 4.17 9.39
CA ALA A 127 7.43 3.38 9.65
C ALA A 127 7.02 1.97 10.05
N GLY A 128 7.72 0.98 9.52
CA GLY A 128 7.42 -0.40 9.80
C GLY A 128 8.61 -1.32 9.58
N TYR A 129 8.56 -2.49 10.21
CA TYR A 129 9.54 -3.56 10.09
C TYR A 129 8.89 -4.93 9.96
N GLY A 130 9.49 -5.84 9.12
CA GLY A 130 9.01 -7.21 8.95
C GLY A 130 10.08 -8.19 8.51
N ASP A 131 9.72 -9.43 8.68
CA ASP A 131 10.44 -10.61 8.24
C ASP A 131 9.48 -11.43 7.37
N ALA A 132 9.59 -11.27 6.06
CA ALA A 132 8.72 -11.93 5.10
C ALA A 132 9.40 -13.10 4.43
N LYS A 133 8.77 -14.26 4.50
CA LYS A 133 9.18 -15.46 3.77
C LYS A 133 8.31 -15.58 2.52
N LEU A 134 8.92 -15.39 1.38
CA LEU A 134 8.27 -15.26 0.08
C LEU A 134 8.82 -16.27 -0.92
N LYS A 135 8.16 -16.38 -2.05
CA LYS A 135 8.66 -17.08 -3.22
C LYS A 135 9.22 -16.05 -4.20
N PHE A 136 10.41 -16.28 -4.69
CA PHE A 136 11.01 -15.48 -5.75
C PHE A 136 11.03 -16.27 -7.06
N TYR A 137 10.26 -15.83 -8.02
CA TYR A 137 10.11 -16.48 -9.33
C TYR A 137 11.07 -15.93 -10.39
N GLY A 138 11.90 -14.92 -10.04
CA GLY A 138 12.77 -14.23 -10.98
C GLY A 138 12.17 -12.93 -11.52
N ILE A 139 12.73 -12.41 -12.58
CA ILE A 139 12.34 -11.15 -13.24
C ILE A 139 11.89 -11.46 -14.67
N GLY A 140 10.82 -10.78 -15.10
CA GLY A 140 10.23 -10.93 -16.43
C GLY A 140 9.13 -11.97 -16.51
N SER A 141 8.42 -11.95 -17.62
CA SER A 141 7.21 -12.77 -17.85
C SER A 141 7.49 -14.26 -17.94
N GLN A 142 8.64 -14.63 -18.50
CA GLN A 142 9.01 -16.06 -18.65
C GLN A 142 9.25 -16.70 -17.28
N ALA A 143 9.93 -16.00 -16.38
CA ALA A 143 10.19 -16.46 -15.02
C ALA A 143 8.87 -16.68 -14.23
N GLY A 144 7.96 -15.71 -14.26
CA GLY A 144 6.64 -15.83 -13.64
C GLY A 144 5.79 -16.97 -14.23
N THR A 145 5.83 -17.14 -15.56
CA THR A 145 5.09 -18.19 -16.26
C THR A 145 5.64 -19.59 -15.98
N ALA A 146 6.97 -19.74 -15.88
CA ALA A 146 7.60 -21.02 -15.57
C ALA A 146 7.19 -21.54 -14.18
N GLY A 147 6.84 -20.64 -13.26
CA GLY A 147 6.34 -21.00 -11.92
C GLY A 147 7.39 -21.63 -11.00
N VAL A 148 8.64 -21.69 -11.43
CA VAL A 148 9.76 -22.14 -10.59
C VAL A 148 10.17 -21.01 -9.65
N SER A 149 10.24 -21.32 -8.37
CA SER A 149 10.58 -20.32 -7.37
C SER A 149 11.67 -20.81 -6.41
N VAL A 150 12.43 -19.87 -5.88
CA VAL A 150 13.34 -20.10 -4.77
C VAL A 150 12.77 -19.44 -3.51
N LYS A 151 13.15 -19.98 -2.34
CA LYS A 151 12.75 -19.37 -1.06
C LYS A 151 13.51 -18.06 -0.89
N LEU A 152 12.78 -16.99 -0.68
CA LEU A 152 13.29 -15.65 -0.40
C LEU A 152 12.85 -15.25 1.01
N ARG A 153 13.77 -14.75 1.80
CA ARG A 153 13.48 -14.14 3.09
C ARG A 153 13.97 -12.70 3.07
N ASP A 154 13.03 -11.79 3.16
CA ASP A 154 13.29 -10.35 3.20
C ASP A 154 13.03 -9.82 4.61
N ARG A 155 14.05 -9.23 5.20
CA ARG A 155 13.96 -8.54 6.49
C ARG A 155 14.32 -7.09 6.31
N GLY A 156 13.55 -6.20 6.87
CA GLY A 156 13.96 -4.83 6.74
C GLY A 156 13.04 -3.80 7.38
N LEU A 157 13.56 -2.60 7.43
CA LEU A 157 12.89 -1.39 7.88
C LEU A 157 12.48 -0.57 6.67
N MET A 158 11.23 -0.16 6.64
CA MET A 158 10.79 0.89 5.71
C MET A 158 10.20 2.06 6.48
N ALA A 159 10.40 3.25 5.95
CA ALA A 159 9.72 4.45 6.42
C ALA A 159 9.48 5.40 5.26
N TYR A 160 8.43 6.18 5.33
CA TYR A 160 8.27 7.34 4.46
C TYR A 160 7.64 8.50 5.21
N LEU A 161 7.92 9.69 4.72
CA LEU A 161 7.27 10.93 5.10
C LEU A 161 6.79 11.62 3.83
N ASP A 162 5.51 11.96 3.78
CA ASP A 162 4.85 12.62 2.66
C ASP A 162 4.21 13.92 3.16
N GLY A 163 4.66 15.05 2.65
CA GLY A 163 4.10 16.35 2.92
C GLY A 163 3.46 16.92 1.67
N GLN A 164 2.15 17.16 1.71
CA GLN A 164 1.38 17.68 0.59
C GLN A 164 0.64 18.95 0.95
N ALA A 165 0.43 19.82 -0.04
CA ALA A 165 -0.33 21.07 0.10
C ALA A 165 -1.41 21.14 -0.98
N ARG A 166 -2.58 21.67 -0.58
CA ARG A 166 -3.65 22.05 -1.51
C ARG A 166 -3.27 23.38 -2.15
N LEU A 167 -3.21 23.41 -3.47
CA LEU A 167 -2.79 24.59 -4.22
C LEU A 167 -3.95 25.49 -4.65
N PHE A 168 -5.18 24.95 -4.68
CA PHE A 168 -6.36 25.62 -5.18
C PHE A 168 -7.49 25.53 -4.17
N ASP A 169 -8.22 26.64 -3.98
CA ASP A 169 -9.30 26.70 -2.98
C ASP A 169 -10.68 26.43 -3.56
N HIS A 170 -10.82 26.42 -4.91
CA HIS A 170 -12.12 26.32 -5.56
C HIS A 170 -12.15 25.27 -6.69
N GLY A 171 -13.36 24.76 -6.95
CA GLY A 171 -13.62 23.80 -8.02
C GLY A 171 -13.04 22.40 -7.77
N LEU A 172 -12.92 21.61 -8.83
CA LEU A 172 -12.40 20.25 -8.75
C LEU A 172 -10.94 20.19 -8.26
N LEU A 173 -10.15 21.21 -8.61
CA LEU A 173 -8.75 21.30 -8.22
C LEU A 173 -8.54 21.55 -6.72
N SER A 174 -9.57 22.00 -5.98
CA SER A 174 -9.50 22.10 -4.50
C SER A 174 -9.38 20.73 -3.82
N LYS A 175 -9.58 19.64 -4.55
CA LYS A 175 -9.38 18.28 -4.07
C LYS A 175 -7.98 17.73 -4.37
N LEU A 176 -7.13 18.52 -5.04
CA LEU A 176 -5.77 18.16 -5.41
C LEU A 176 -4.78 18.66 -4.35
N HIS A 177 -4.04 17.74 -3.76
CA HIS A 177 -2.88 18.00 -2.92
C HIS A 177 -1.64 17.55 -3.67
N VAL A 178 -0.60 18.37 -3.68
CA VAL A 178 0.69 18.04 -4.27
C VAL A 178 1.80 18.28 -3.27
N GLY A 179 2.86 17.51 -3.34
CA GLY A 179 3.91 17.61 -2.37
C GLY A 179 5.14 16.78 -2.67
N VAL A 180 5.85 16.42 -1.62
CA VAL A 180 7.10 15.67 -1.71
C VAL A 180 7.07 14.53 -0.70
N ARG A 181 7.44 13.34 -1.19
CA ARG A 181 7.67 12.14 -0.38
C ARG A 181 9.16 11.87 -0.27
N VAL A 182 9.58 11.53 0.94
CA VAL A 182 10.90 10.95 1.22
C VAL A 182 10.66 9.53 1.72
N SER A 183 11.37 8.56 1.17
CA SER A 183 11.29 7.17 1.58
C SER A 183 12.65 6.61 1.97
N TYR A 184 12.62 5.74 2.95
CA TYR A 184 13.77 5.00 3.46
C TYR A 184 13.41 3.51 3.49
N LEU A 185 14.21 2.69 2.82
CA LEU A 185 14.08 1.24 2.84
C LEU A 185 15.46 0.62 3.05
N ARG A 186 15.62 -0.07 4.16
CA ARG A 186 16.79 -0.90 4.44
C ARG A 186 16.36 -2.35 4.50
N ILE A 187 16.86 -3.15 3.57
CA ILE A 187 16.46 -4.55 3.43
C ILE A 187 17.66 -5.49 3.48
N ARG A 188 17.42 -6.66 4.04
CA ARG A 188 18.33 -7.80 4.02
C ARG A 188 17.59 -8.96 3.39
N SER A 189 17.96 -9.30 2.16
CA SER A 189 17.39 -10.40 1.40
C SER A 189 18.29 -11.62 1.51
N SER A 190 17.73 -12.76 1.85
CA SER A 190 18.43 -14.04 1.81
C SER A 190 17.68 -15.02 0.92
N VAL A 191 18.41 -15.64 0.00
CA VAL A 191 17.90 -16.63 -0.95
C VAL A 191 18.41 -18.00 -0.53
N SER A 192 17.51 -18.94 -0.29
CA SER A 192 17.82 -20.33 0.01
C SER A 192 17.42 -21.21 -1.18
N ILE A 193 18.38 -22.03 -1.65
CA ILE A 193 18.17 -22.95 -2.76
C ILE A 193 18.12 -24.37 -2.16
N PRO A 194 16.98 -25.08 -2.23
CA PRO A 194 16.90 -26.46 -1.77
C PRO A 194 17.85 -27.36 -2.58
N THR A 195 18.53 -28.26 -1.91
CA THR A 195 19.37 -29.26 -2.60
C THR A 195 18.46 -30.27 -3.30
N PRO A 196 18.62 -30.56 -4.61
CA PRO A 196 17.66 -31.37 -5.37
C PRO A 196 17.38 -32.77 -4.79
N ASN A 197 18.40 -33.42 -4.19
CA ASN A 197 18.30 -34.77 -3.65
C ASN A 197 18.15 -34.83 -2.12
N HIS A 198 18.27 -33.71 -1.45
CA HIS A 198 18.20 -33.58 0.01
C HIS A 198 17.50 -32.26 0.35
N PRO A 199 16.17 -32.18 0.27
CA PRO A 199 15.41 -30.96 0.51
C PRO A 199 15.53 -30.44 1.94
N GLU A 200 15.98 -31.27 2.89
CA GLU A 200 16.31 -30.91 4.26
C GLU A 200 17.66 -30.17 4.40
N LEU A 201 18.54 -30.31 3.38
CA LEU A 201 19.83 -29.62 3.32
C LEU A 201 19.68 -28.40 2.45
N GLU A 202 19.57 -27.23 3.06
CA GLU A 202 19.61 -25.94 2.36
C GLU A 202 21.08 -25.53 2.13
N LEU A 203 21.42 -25.16 0.91
CA LEU A 203 22.71 -24.51 0.65
C LEU A 203 22.82 -23.22 1.47
N PRO A 204 24.04 -22.80 1.84
CA PRO A 204 24.23 -21.54 2.54
C PRO A 204 23.49 -20.40 1.84
N SER A 205 22.65 -19.67 2.57
CA SER A 205 21.90 -18.57 2.01
C SER A 205 22.84 -17.43 1.59
N ILE A 206 22.65 -16.93 0.36
CA ILE A 206 23.29 -15.69 -0.07
C ILE A 206 22.54 -14.53 0.55
N GLU A 207 23.18 -13.79 1.44
CA GLU A 207 22.61 -12.63 2.10
C GLU A 207 23.08 -11.35 1.41
N LEU A 208 22.11 -10.55 0.93
CA LEU A 208 22.34 -9.24 0.31
C LEU A 208 21.73 -8.16 1.22
N ARG A 209 22.55 -7.21 1.61
CA ARG A 209 22.09 -6.01 2.36
C ARG A 209 22.09 -4.83 1.42
N SER A 210 21.03 -4.06 1.47
CA SER A 210 20.92 -2.86 0.62
C SER A 210 19.96 -1.84 1.20
N ASN A 211 20.20 -0.59 0.82
CA ASN A 211 19.38 0.56 1.16
C ASN A 211 18.80 1.14 -0.13
N VAL A 212 17.50 1.44 -0.11
CA VAL A 212 16.82 2.19 -1.17
C VAL A 212 16.20 3.42 -0.53
N ASN A 213 16.88 4.54 -0.66
CA ASN A 213 16.43 5.81 -0.12
C ASN A 213 16.09 6.72 -1.30
N ALA A 214 14.89 7.25 -1.30
CA ALA A 214 14.39 8.01 -2.44
C ALA A 214 13.62 9.26 -1.98
N ILE A 215 13.63 10.26 -2.84
CA ILE A 215 12.86 11.49 -2.70
C ILE A 215 12.17 11.80 -4.02
N GLY A 216 10.98 12.37 -3.96
CA GLY A 216 10.30 12.78 -5.18
C GLY A 216 8.93 13.39 -4.97
N PRO A 217 8.35 13.95 -6.03
CA PRO A 217 7.01 14.53 -5.98
C PRO A 217 5.95 13.46 -5.73
N SER A 218 4.93 13.85 -4.98
CA SER A 218 3.72 13.10 -4.72
C SER A 218 2.49 13.94 -5.00
N PHE A 219 1.38 13.31 -5.33
CA PHE A 219 0.09 13.99 -5.41
C PHE A 219 -1.06 13.06 -5.01
N THR A 220 -2.12 13.67 -4.50
CA THR A 220 -3.39 13.02 -4.17
C THR A 220 -4.53 13.90 -4.61
N MET A 221 -5.45 13.36 -5.40
CA MET A 221 -6.72 13.99 -5.75
C MET A 221 -7.85 13.07 -5.28
N ASP A 222 -8.62 13.51 -4.30
CA ASP A 222 -9.71 12.73 -3.72
C ASP A 222 -11.02 13.52 -3.75
N SER A 223 -11.96 13.04 -4.57
CA SER A 223 -13.32 13.59 -4.69
C SER A 223 -14.40 12.56 -4.35
N ARG A 224 -14.02 11.45 -3.68
CA ARG A 224 -14.96 10.43 -3.24
C ARG A 224 -15.98 11.01 -2.25
N ASP A 225 -17.18 10.49 -2.32
CA ASP A 225 -18.25 10.84 -1.36
C ASP A 225 -18.08 10.15 -0.01
N HIS A 226 -17.37 9.03 0.03
CA HIS A 226 -17.08 8.29 1.26
C HIS A 226 -15.75 7.52 1.10
N PRO A 227 -14.90 7.50 2.13
CA PRO A 227 -13.59 6.83 2.04
C PRO A 227 -13.68 5.29 1.96
N PHE A 228 -14.59 4.65 2.72
CA PHE A 228 -14.65 3.18 2.83
C PHE A 228 -15.53 2.48 1.81
N ASN A 229 -16.66 3.08 1.47
CA ASN A 229 -17.63 2.49 0.55
C ASN A 229 -18.14 3.58 -0.41
N PRO A 230 -17.23 4.10 -1.24
CA PRO A 230 -17.56 5.18 -2.15
C PRO A 230 -18.56 4.73 -3.22
N ARG A 231 -19.51 5.61 -3.50
CA ARG A 231 -20.50 5.42 -4.56
C ARG A 231 -20.24 6.30 -5.75
N LYS A 232 -19.60 7.45 -5.55
CA LYS A 232 -19.28 8.42 -6.62
C LYS A 232 -17.97 9.12 -6.32
N GLY A 233 -17.36 9.64 -7.36
CA GLY A 233 -16.13 10.40 -7.27
C GLY A 233 -14.92 9.63 -7.78
N VAL A 234 -13.76 10.20 -7.56
CA VAL A 234 -12.48 9.68 -8.08
C VAL A 234 -11.40 9.86 -7.02
N LEU A 235 -10.58 8.85 -6.85
CA LEU A 235 -9.31 8.92 -6.14
C LEU A 235 -8.18 8.71 -7.14
N VAL A 236 -7.25 9.66 -7.21
CA VAL A 236 -6.00 9.51 -7.99
C VAL A 236 -4.84 9.81 -7.08
N THR A 237 -3.89 8.90 -7.00
CA THR A 237 -2.63 9.09 -6.29
C THR A 237 -1.46 8.82 -7.21
N GLY A 238 -0.35 9.50 -6.99
CA GLY A 238 0.86 9.22 -7.74
C GLY A 238 2.12 9.71 -7.05
N THR A 239 3.20 9.01 -7.35
CA THR A 239 4.54 9.34 -6.89
C THR A 239 5.54 9.14 -8.02
N LEU A 240 6.54 10.01 -8.07
CA LEU A 240 7.72 9.83 -8.91
C LEU A 240 8.96 9.93 -8.02
N MET A 241 9.45 8.77 -7.59
CA MET A 241 10.56 8.67 -6.64
C MET A 241 11.90 8.55 -7.36
N PHE A 242 12.90 9.22 -6.85
CA PHE A 242 14.29 9.17 -7.35
C PHE A 242 15.18 8.59 -6.25
N GLY A 243 15.73 7.40 -6.50
CA GLY A 243 16.77 6.80 -5.66
C GLY A 243 17.99 7.70 -5.67
N ALA A 244 18.45 8.12 -4.49
CA ALA A 244 19.41 9.18 -4.35
C ALA A 244 20.60 8.77 -3.48
N GLY A 245 21.79 8.71 -4.09
CA GLY A 245 23.04 8.37 -3.41
C GLY A 245 23.36 9.31 -2.24
N PHE A 246 23.01 10.60 -2.34
CA PHE A 246 23.19 11.56 -1.23
C PHE A 246 22.29 11.26 0.00
N LEU A 247 21.23 10.46 -0.18
CA LEU A 247 20.41 9.96 0.91
C LEU A 247 20.90 8.59 1.43
N GLY A 248 22.02 8.09 0.95
CA GLY A 248 22.57 6.77 1.28
C GLY A 248 21.87 5.61 0.56
N SER A 249 21.29 5.86 -0.62
CA SER A 249 20.77 4.79 -1.47
C SER A 249 21.91 4.05 -2.19
N ASP A 250 21.86 2.73 -2.18
CA ASP A 250 22.80 1.88 -2.94
C ASP A 250 22.43 1.81 -4.45
N PHE A 251 21.26 2.34 -4.81
CA PHE A 251 20.71 2.26 -6.17
C PHE A 251 20.29 3.62 -6.69
N GLU A 252 20.67 3.90 -7.93
CA GLU A 252 20.24 5.08 -8.68
C GLU A 252 19.18 4.68 -9.70
N HIS A 253 17.94 4.95 -9.37
CA HIS A 253 16.80 4.66 -10.23
C HIS A 253 15.68 5.68 -10.02
N ARG A 254 14.68 5.61 -10.87
CA ARG A 254 13.45 6.37 -10.72
C ARG A 254 12.26 5.43 -10.86
N LYS A 255 11.29 5.59 -9.98
CA LYS A 255 10.07 4.80 -9.93
C LYS A 255 8.85 5.71 -9.98
N LEU A 256 8.04 5.53 -11.01
CA LEU A 256 6.73 6.16 -11.16
C LEU A 256 5.67 5.15 -10.75
N GLU A 257 4.78 5.55 -9.88
CA GLU A 257 3.57 4.80 -9.53
C GLU A 257 2.37 5.74 -9.61
N VAL A 258 1.31 5.28 -10.29
CA VAL A 258 0.05 6.00 -10.42
C VAL A 258 -1.09 5.01 -10.21
N LEU A 259 -2.01 5.37 -9.33
CA LEU A 259 -3.24 4.66 -9.09
C LEU A 259 -4.41 5.62 -9.34
N SER A 260 -5.44 5.14 -10.01
CA SER A 260 -6.69 5.87 -10.22
C SER A 260 -7.86 4.94 -10.00
N THR A 261 -8.81 5.35 -9.16
CA THR A 261 -10.05 4.62 -8.94
C THR A 261 -11.24 5.57 -9.13
N GLY A 262 -12.18 5.19 -9.98
CA GLY A 262 -13.40 5.94 -10.22
C GLY A 262 -14.63 5.15 -9.78
N TYR A 263 -15.63 5.84 -9.25
CA TYR A 263 -16.87 5.26 -8.73
C TYR A 263 -18.07 5.92 -9.42
N PHE A 264 -18.95 5.09 -9.97
CA PHE A 264 -20.05 5.49 -10.80
C PHE A 264 -21.35 4.82 -10.31
N PRO A 265 -22.31 5.56 -9.75
CA PRO A 265 -23.58 4.98 -9.37
C PRO A 265 -24.38 4.59 -10.62
N LEU A 266 -24.67 3.30 -10.79
CA LEU A 266 -25.54 2.77 -11.84
C LEU A 266 -27.02 2.72 -11.40
N GLY A 267 -27.29 3.01 -10.15
CA GLY A 267 -28.61 3.01 -9.54
C GLY A 267 -28.55 3.22 -8.04
N LYS A 268 -29.69 3.06 -7.34
CA LYS A 268 -29.75 3.27 -5.89
C LYS A 268 -28.93 2.25 -5.10
N GLN A 269 -28.75 1.05 -5.63
CA GLN A 269 -28.11 -0.08 -4.92
C GLN A 269 -26.90 -0.64 -5.68
N THR A 270 -26.56 -0.07 -6.85
CA THR A 270 -25.50 -0.58 -7.73
C THR A 270 -24.45 0.50 -7.92
N VAL A 271 -23.17 0.11 -7.81
CA VAL A 271 -22.02 0.97 -8.09
C VAL A 271 -21.07 0.22 -9.03
N LEU A 272 -20.61 0.90 -10.05
CA LEU A 272 -19.46 0.47 -10.84
C LEU A 272 -18.22 1.15 -10.28
N ALA A 273 -17.25 0.37 -9.83
CA ALA A 273 -15.93 0.85 -9.45
C ALA A 273 -14.92 0.41 -10.51
N VAL A 274 -14.01 1.30 -10.89
CA VAL A 274 -13.00 1.06 -11.93
C VAL A 274 -11.66 1.50 -11.41
N ARG A 275 -10.69 0.58 -11.33
CA ARG A 275 -9.32 0.86 -10.90
C ARG A 275 -8.34 0.72 -12.05
N LYS A 276 -7.37 1.61 -12.09
CA LYS A 276 -6.24 1.60 -13.02
C LYS A 276 -4.95 1.81 -12.24
N THR A 277 -3.96 1.00 -12.54
CA THR A 277 -2.61 1.14 -11.96
C THR A 277 -1.57 1.20 -13.06
N LEU A 278 -0.52 1.94 -12.80
CA LEU A 278 0.65 2.03 -13.66
C LEU A 278 1.89 2.15 -12.78
N CYS A 279 2.87 1.29 -13.04
CA CYS A 279 4.20 1.38 -12.46
C CYS A 279 5.25 1.38 -13.55
N SER A 280 6.31 2.16 -13.37
CA SER A 280 7.46 2.19 -14.28
C SER A 280 8.75 2.47 -13.52
N VAL A 281 9.75 1.63 -13.72
CA VAL A 281 11.07 1.74 -13.11
C VAL A 281 12.13 1.93 -14.21
N LYS A 282 12.98 2.93 -14.03
CA LYS A 282 14.13 3.21 -14.92
C LYS A 282 15.41 3.36 -14.09
N GLY A 283 16.54 2.93 -14.64
CA GLY A 283 17.84 2.95 -13.96
C GLY A 283 18.16 1.62 -13.29
N LYS A 284 19.08 1.62 -12.32
CA LYS A 284 19.52 0.42 -11.60
C LYS A 284 18.66 0.28 -10.34
N ALA A 285 17.62 -0.52 -10.40
CA ALA A 285 16.77 -0.82 -9.27
C ALA A 285 16.99 -2.26 -8.77
N PRO A 286 16.92 -2.53 -7.47
CA PRO A 286 16.94 -3.90 -6.96
C PRO A 286 15.66 -4.63 -7.32
N PHE A 287 15.70 -5.97 -7.29
CA PHE A 287 14.58 -6.81 -7.71
C PHE A 287 13.30 -6.59 -6.88
N TYR A 288 13.43 -6.23 -5.62
CA TYR A 288 12.31 -5.99 -4.71
C TYR A 288 11.67 -4.60 -4.87
N ASP A 289 12.33 -3.67 -5.59
CA ASP A 289 11.78 -2.34 -5.90
C ASP A 289 11.35 -2.18 -7.37
N LEU A 290 11.34 -3.28 -8.12
CA LEU A 290 10.72 -3.35 -9.44
C LEU A 290 9.19 -3.25 -9.33
N CYS A 291 8.52 -3.10 -10.46
CA CYS A 291 7.07 -3.16 -10.52
C CYS A 291 6.59 -4.59 -10.25
N LEU A 292 5.95 -4.79 -9.12
CA LEU A 292 5.38 -6.07 -8.68
C LEU A 292 3.91 -6.10 -9.09
N PHE A 293 3.53 -7.09 -9.87
CA PHE A 293 2.15 -7.30 -10.29
C PHE A 293 1.38 -8.13 -9.25
N GLY A 294 0.10 -7.86 -9.05
CA GLY A 294 -0.72 -8.49 -8.02
C GLY A 294 -0.57 -7.86 -6.63
N GLN A 295 0.27 -6.82 -6.51
CA GLN A 295 0.40 -6.00 -5.32
C GLN A 295 -0.69 -4.92 -5.30
N HIS A 296 -1.09 -4.43 -4.12
CA HIS A 296 -2.12 -3.39 -3.96
C HIS A 296 -3.47 -3.72 -4.64
N ALA A 297 -3.82 -5.01 -4.72
CA ALA A 297 -5.02 -5.45 -5.43
C ALA A 297 -5.13 -4.91 -6.87
N ASP A 298 -4.00 -4.73 -7.56
CA ASP A 298 -3.95 -4.26 -8.94
C ASP A 298 -4.83 -5.11 -9.85
N LEU A 299 -4.64 -6.42 -9.74
CA LEU A 299 -5.47 -7.43 -10.38
C LEU A 299 -5.58 -8.64 -9.45
N ARG A 300 -6.72 -8.83 -8.82
CA ARG A 300 -7.00 -9.99 -7.95
C ARG A 300 -6.88 -11.30 -8.77
N GLY A 301 -6.39 -12.37 -8.13
CA GLY A 301 -6.20 -13.68 -8.75
C GLY A 301 -4.74 -14.03 -9.03
N TYR A 302 -3.81 -13.17 -8.64
CA TYR A 302 -2.38 -13.38 -8.80
C TYR A 302 -1.63 -13.25 -7.47
N GLU A 303 -0.59 -14.08 -7.31
CA GLU A 303 0.34 -13.98 -6.19
C GLU A 303 1.21 -12.73 -6.36
N ALA A 304 1.24 -11.87 -5.34
CA ALA A 304 2.00 -10.63 -5.37
C ALA A 304 3.50 -10.90 -5.63
N GLY A 305 4.05 -10.27 -6.67
CA GLY A 305 5.45 -10.41 -7.03
C GLY A 305 5.82 -11.68 -7.81
N ARG A 306 4.87 -12.58 -8.11
CA ARG A 306 5.12 -13.67 -9.06
C ARG A 306 5.47 -13.14 -10.44
N TYR A 307 4.75 -12.14 -10.88
CA TYR A 307 5.05 -11.40 -12.10
C TYR A 307 5.65 -10.05 -11.70
N ARG A 308 6.90 -9.82 -12.08
CA ARG A 308 7.61 -8.56 -11.82
C ARG A 308 8.52 -8.18 -12.98
N ASP A 309 8.53 -6.90 -13.30
CA ASP A 309 9.41 -6.36 -14.34
C ASP A 309 9.61 -4.84 -14.11
N ARG A 310 10.22 -4.14 -15.06
CA ARG A 310 10.43 -2.70 -15.01
C ARG A 310 9.20 -1.85 -15.28
N ALA A 311 8.15 -2.45 -15.81
CA ALA A 311 6.84 -1.79 -15.96
C ALA A 311 5.71 -2.77 -15.65
N SER A 312 4.64 -2.27 -15.05
CA SER A 312 3.37 -2.99 -14.88
C SER A 312 2.20 -2.04 -15.06
N TRP A 313 1.08 -2.60 -15.47
CA TRP A 313 -0.18 -1.91 -15.60
C TRP A 313 -1.33 -2.86 -15.29
N ALA A 314 -2.42 -2.32 -14.77
CA ALA A 314 -3.64 -3.08 -14.58
C ALA A 314 -4.87 -2.20 -14.75
N PHE A 315 -5.94 -2.83 -15.20
CA PHE A 315 -7.28 -2.28 -15.27
C PHE A 315 -8.23 -3.31 -14.66
N GLN A 316 -8.98 -2.94 -13.64
CA GLN A 316 -9.96 -3.80 -13.00
C GLN A 316 -11.28 -3.05 -12.83
N ALA A 317 -12.37 -3.70 -13.18
CA ALA A 317 -13.73 -3.18 -12.98
C ALA A 317 -14.48 -4.11 -12.03
N GLU A 318 -15.28 -3.51 -11.15
CA GLU A 318 -16.08 -4.20 -10.15
C GLU A 318 -17.49 -3.63 -10.11
N VAL A 319 -18.49 -4.47 -10.23
CA VAL A 319 -19.89 -4.10 -10.00
C VAL A 319 -20.28 -4.54 -8.61
N ARG A 320 -20.62 -3.59 -7.75
CA ARG A 320 -21.10 -3.79 -6.40
C ARG A 320 -22.60 -3.69 -6.37
N GLN A 321 -23.28 -4.72 -5.86
CA GLN A 321 -24.73 -4.76 -5.75
C GLN A 321 -25.14 -4.99 -4.30
N LYS A 322 -25.82 -4.03 -3.70
CA LYS A 322 -26.47 -4.21 -2.39
C LYS A 322 -27.73 -5.07 -2.59
N ILE A 323 -27.79 -6.21 -1.88
CA ILE A 323 -28.91 -7.16 -1.96
C ILE A 323 -29.92 -6.90 -0.84
N SER A 324 -29.42 -6.64 0.37
CA SER A 324 -30.24 -6.38 1.54
C SER A 324 -29.64 -5.28 2.42
N ARG A 325 -30.23 -5.04 3.59
CA ARG A 325 -29.70 -4.02 4.51
C ARG A 325 -28.23 -4.26 4.86
N ARG A 326 -27.82 -5.52 5.08
CA ARG A 326 -26.47 -5.87 5.52
C ARG A 326 -25.65 -6.66 4.51
N PHE A 327 -26.26 -7.19 3.47
CA PHE A 327 -25.57 -8.04 2.52
C PHE A 327 -25.47 -7.42 1.12
N GLY A 328 -24.33 -7.57 0.51
CA GLY A 328 -24.06 -7.24 -0.87
C GLY A 328 -23.24 -8.33 -1.57
N VAL A 329 -23.21 -8.25 -2.87
CA VAL A 329 -22.39 -9.10 -3.73
C VAL A 329 -21.59 -8.22 -4.68
N VAL A 330 -20.45 -8.72 -5.11
CA VAL A 330 -19.64 -8.09 -6.13
C VAL A 330 -19.29 -9.08 -7.21
N GLY A 331 -19.22 -8.61 -8.45
CA GLY A 331 -18.61 -9.29 -9.57
C GLY A 331 -17.54 -8.42 -10.17
N PHE A 332 -16.38 -8.99 -10.48
CA PHE A 332 -15.27 -8.21 -11.01
C PHE A 332 -14.50 -8.96 -12.09
N ALA A 333 -13.91 -8.18 -12.98
CA ALA A 333 -13.00 -8.67 -13.98
C ALA A 333 -11.94 -7.62 -14.28
N GLY A 334 -10.80 -8.08 -14.78
CA GLY A 334 -9.74 -7.16 -15.13
C GLY A 334 -8.67 -7.78 -16.01
N VAL A 335 -7.82 -6.92 -16.48
CA VAL A 335 -6.68 -7.24 -17.33
C VAL A 335 -5.50 -6.35 -16.94
N GLY A 336 -4.31 -6.89 -17.03
CA GLY A 336 -3.09 -6.16 -16.75
C GLY A 336 -1.88 -6.88 -17.32
N GLY A 337 -0.70 -6.45 -16.97
CA GLY A 337 0.51 -7.10 -17.43
C GLY A 337 1.79 -6.43 -16.96
N ILE A 338 2.89 -7.09 -17.27
CA ILE A 338 4.24 -6.63 -17.04
C ILE A 338 4.99 -6.47 -18.35
N ALA A 339 5.95 -5.56 -18.40
CA ALA A 339 6.79 -5.31 -19.57
C ALA A 339 8.21 -4.94 -19.16
N PRO A 340 9.23 -5.19 -20.03
CA PRO A 340 10.62 -4.85 -19.75
C PRO A 340 10.89 -3.35 -19.61
N SER A 341 10.02 -2.53 -20.16
CA SER A 341 10.09 -1.06 -20.04
C SER A 341 8.69 -0.44 -20.20
N SER A 342 8.57 0.83 -19.80
CA SER A 342 7.32 1.60 -20.03
C SER A 342 7.01 1.79 -21.53
N GLY A 343 8.03 1.81 -22.40
CA GLY A 343 7.82 1.88 -23.85
C GLY A 343 7.29 0.59 -24.48
N ASP A 344 7.47 -0.52 -23.77
CA ASP A 344 7.07 -1.86 -24.23
C ASP A 344 5.66 -2.26 -23.74
N ILE A 345 5.02 -1.46 -22.91
CA ILE A 345 3.70 -1.78 -22.33
C ILE A 345 2.69 -2.14 -23.42
N TRP A 346 2.67 -1.44 -24.54
CA TRP A 346 1.71 -1.66 -25.62
C TRP A 346 2.14 -2.66 -26.68
N LYS A 347 3.44 -3.03 -26.70
CA LYS A 347 4.00 -3.89 -27.77
C LYS A 347 4.41 -5.27 -27.26
N HIS A 348 4.99 -5.32 -26.06
CA HIS A 348 5.64 -6.53 -25.54
C HIS A 348 5.13 -6.87 -24.12
N SER A 349 3.96 -6.39 -23.73
CA SER A 349 3.41 -6.72 -22.42
C SER A 349 2.98 -8.19 -22.36
N HIS A 350 3.39 -8.87 -21.29
CA HIS A 350 2.81 -10.16 -20.95
C HIS A 350 1.45 -9.91 -20.28
N VAL A 351 0.38 -10.15 -21.02
CA VAL A 351 -0.98 -9.84 -20.59
C VAL A 351 -1.54 -10.96 -19.71
N LEU A 352 -2.14 -10.55 -18.61
CA LEU A 352 -2.75 -11.39 -17.59
C LEU A 352 -4.20 -10.91 -17.39
N ALA A 353 -5.13 -11.86 -17.32
CA ALA A 353 -6.54 -11.57 -17.09
C ALA A 353 -7.04 -12.32 -15.86
N SER A 354 -7.99 -11.74 -15.16
CA SER A 354 -8.66 -12.40 -14.05
C SER A 354 -10.11 -11.97 -13.94
N GLY A 355 -10.89 -12.77 -13.21
CA GLY A 355 -12.25 -12.44 -12.86
C GLY A 355 -12.64 -13.16 -11.58
N GLY A 356 -13.72 -12.71 -10.98
CA GLY A 356 -14.16 -13.27 -9.72
C GLY A 356 -15.45 -12.68 -9.20
N ALA A 357 -15.81 -13.14 -8.02
CA ALA A 357 -16.97 -12.67 -7.30
C ALA A 357 -16.68 -12.59 -5.79
N GLY A 358 -17.49 -11.85 -5.07
CA GLY A 358 -17.32 -11.72 -3.63
C GLY A 358 -18.61 -11.38 -2.91
N LEU A 359 -18.54 -11.54 -1.60
CA LEU A 359 -19.59 -11.21 -0.65
C LEU A 359 -19.18 -9.99 0.16
N ARG A 360 -20.19 -9.20 0.52
CA ARG A 360 -20.05 -8.05 1.40
C ARG A 360 -21.01 -8.19 2.56
N TYR A 361 -20.52 -7.98 3.76
CA TYR A 361 -21.32 -7.89 4.97
C TYR A 361 -21.08 -6.54 5.65
N LEU A 362 -22.10 -5.71 5.76
CA LEU A 362 -22.02 -4.41 6.42
C LEU A 362 -21.83 -4.61 7.94
N ALA A 363 -20.59 -4.52 8.37
CA ALA A 363 -20.20 -4.73 9.76
C ALA A 363 -20.52 -3.50 10.64
N SER A 364 -20.29 -2.30 10.10
CA SER A 364 -20.64 -1.04 10.77
C SER A 364 -21.56 -0.24 9.88
N GLU A 365 -22.80 -0.02 10.35
CA GLU A 365 -23.77 0.83 9.63
C GLU A 365 -23.39 2.31 9.80
N ALA A 366 -22.91 2.69 10.96
CA ALA A 366 -22.50 4.05 11.27
C ALA A 366 -21.34 4.53 10.38
N ASN A 367 -20.32 3.70 10.21
CA ASN A 367 -19.16 4.02 9.41
C ASN A 367 -19.23 3.46 7.98
N ASN A 368 -20.35 2.83 7.60
CA ASN A 368 -20.56 2.21 6.28
C ASN A 368 -19.42 1.25 5.87
N VAL A 369 -18.90 0.47 6.83
CA VAL A 369 -17.74 -0.42 6.66
C VAL A 369 -18.21 -1.84 6.40
N ASN A 370 -17.75 -2.42 5.29
CA ASN A 370 -18.01 -3.81 4.92
C ASN A 370 -16.89 -4.75 5.38
N LEU A 371 -17.25 -5.98 5.74
CA LEU A 371 -16.36 -7.12 5.65
C LEU A 371 -16.49 -7.70 4.25
N ARG A 372 -15.36 -7.99 3.61
CA ARG A 372 -15.31 -8.56 2.28
C ARG A 372 -14.75 -9.98 2.28
N PHE A 373 -15.30 -10.81 1.42
CA PHE A 373 -14.73 -12.10 1.03
C PHE A 373 -14.80 -12.21 -0.48
N ASP A 374 -13.65 -12.32 -1.15
CA ASP A 374 -13.55 -12.42 -2.60
C ASP A 374 -12.88 -13.73 -3.01
N VAL A 375 -13.35 -14.31 -4.10
CA VAL A 375 -12.70 -15.40 -4.81
C VAL A 375 -12.39 -14.92 -6.22
N ALA A 376 -11.13 -15.00 -6.60
CA ALA A 376 -10.66 -14.59 -7.92
C ALA A 376 -9.95 -15.75 -8.62
N TRP A 377 -10.11 -15.83 -9.92
CA TRP A 377 -9.43 -16.77 -10.78
C TRP A 377 -8.55 -16.02 -11.78
N GLY A 378 -7.27 -16.35 -11.76
CA GLY A 378 -6.29 -15.93 -12.76
C GLY A 378 -5.72 -17.15 -13.50
N LYS A 379 -4.70 -16.91 -14.32
CA LYS A 379 -4.00 -17.95 -15.08
C LYS A 379 -3.43 -19.07 -14.18
N ASP A 380 -3.00 -18.69 -12.97
CA ASP A 380 -2.26 -19.57 -12.05
C ASP A 380 -3.15 -20.30 -11.03
N GLY A 381 -4.48 -20.11 -11.11
CA GLY A 381 -5.45 -20.74 -10.23
C GLY A 381 -6.35 -19.75 -9.49
N ALA A 382 -6.98 -20.26 -8.42
CA ALA A 382 -7.86 -19.48 -7.58
C ALA A 382 -7.09 -18.82 -6.42
N ALA A 383 -7.50 -17.62 -6.08
CA ALA A 383 -7.02 -16.87 -4.91
C ALA A 383 -8.21 -16.42 -4.06
N PHE A 384 -8.02 -16.45 -2.74
CA PHE A 384 -9.03 -16.06 -1.76
C PHE A 384 -8.54 -14.81 -1.02
N TYR A 385 -9.44 -13.86 -0.84
CA TYR A 385 -9.15 -12.61 -0.14
C TYR A 385 -10.22 -12.38 0.92
N PHE A 386 -9.76 -12.03 2.09
CA PHE A 386 -10.60 -11.56 3.18
C PHE A 386 -10.11 -10.21 3.65
N GLY A 387 -11.01 -9.28 3.97
CA GLY A 387 -10.59 -7.95 4.40
C GLY A 387 -11.74 -7.10 4.93
N ILE A 388 -11.37 -5.92 5.40
CA ILE A 388 -12.27 -4.86 5.85
C ILE A 388 -12.32 -3.78 4.77
N GLY A 389 -13.50 -3.20 4.55
CA GLY A 389 -13.74 -2.24 3.48
C GLY A 389 -13.98 -2.89 2.12
N GLU A 390 -13.92 -2.10 1.07
CA GLU A 390 -14.00 -2.55 -0.30
C GLU A 390 -12.60 -2.88 -0.84
N ALA A 391 -12.51 -3.56 -1.98
CA ALA A 391 -11.23 -3.90 -2.59
C ALA A 391 -10.49 -2.66 -3.12
N PHE A 392 -11.23 -1.60 -3.45
CA PHE A 392 -10.73 -0.29 -3.85
C PHE A 392 -11.85 0.73 -3.89
#